data_91406a40068514fad5892708154bd0bd
#
_entry.id   91406a40068514fad5892708154bd0bd
#
_cell.length_a   1.000
_cell.length_b   1.000
_cell.length_c   1.000
_cell.angle_alpha   90.00
_cell.angle_beta   90.00
_cell.angle_gamma   90.00
#
_symmetry.space_group_name_H-M   'P 1'
#
loop_
_entity.id
_entity.type
_entity.pdbx_description
1 polymer ?
#
loop_
_entity_poly.entity_id
_entity_poly.type
_entity_poly.pdbx_seq_one_letter_code
_entity_poly.pdbx_strand_id
1 'polypeptide(L)'
;MKKIVALVLALVMVLGCTAALADTYGLGISSSIGSSKDAADGADGKAQVDSTVCALAVDADGKIVSCLFDVAQTKIGFSAAGAITADKTAEVKSKQELGDDYGMRGASGIGKEWNEQADALAAYCVGKTYEEVVAGVAADEKGYATGADV
;
A
#
# COMPACT_ATOMS: atom_id res chain seq x y z
N MET A 1 -8.15 -10.22 0.04
CA MET A 1 -7.79 -8.92 -0.53
C MET A 1 -8.86 -7.85 -0.36
N LYS A 2 -10.17 -8.11 -0.51
CA LYS A 2 -11.24 -7.17 -0.10
C LYS A 2 -11.09 -6.63 1.34
N LYS A 3 -10.43 -7.40 2.22
CA LYS A 3 -10.16 -7.00 3.61
C LYS A 3 -9.01 -6.01 3.78
N ILE A 4 -8.07 -5.93 2.83
CA ILE A 4 -6.88 -5.08 2.94
C ILE A 4 -7.22 -3.63 2.58
N VAL A 5 -7.91 -3.41 1.48
CA VAL A 5 -8.38 -2.07 1.09
C VAL A 5 -9.37 -1.52 2.13
N ALA A 6 -10.26 -2.37 2.65
CA ALA A 6 -11.20 -1.98 3.69
C ALA A 6 -10.53 -1.67 5.03
N LEU A 7 -9.43 -2.37 5.38
CA LEU A 7 -8.76 -2.18 6.68
C LEU A 7 -7.93 -0.89 6.71
N VAL A 8 -7.27 -0.54 5.61
CA VAL A 8 -6.49 0.71 5.50
C VAL A 8 -7.40 1.94 5.54
N LEU A 9 -8.62 1.83 5.02
CA LEU A 9 -9.61 2.91 5.03
C LEU A 9 -10.47 2.96 6.32
N ALA A 10 -10.63 1.84 7.04
CA ALA A 10 -11.52 1.76 8.20
C ALA A 10 -11.01 2.49 9.47
N LEU A 11 -9.74 2.93 9.51
CA LEU A 11 -9.15 3.55 10.71
C LEU A 11 -9.47 5.05 10.86
N VAL A 12 -10.20 5.64 9.92
CA VAL A 12 -10.44 7.10 9.89
C VAL A 12 -11.73 7.54 10.58
N MET A 13 -12.56 6.62 11.06
CA MET A 13 -13.82 6.99 11.70
C MET A 13 -13.77 6.98 13.22
N VAL A 14 -13.08 7.93 13.85
CA VAL A 14 -13.44 8.38 15.22
C VAL A 14 -13.00 9.82 15.43
N LEU A 15 -13.97 10.69 15.55
CA LEU A 15 -14.12 11.81 16.48
C LEU A 15 -14.83 12.98 15.81
N GLY A 16 -16.13 13.04 16.02
CA GLY A 16 -16.87 14.27 15.89
C GLY A 16 -16.43 15.26 16.97
N CYS A 17 -15.81 16.34 16.58
CA CYS A 17 -15.74 17.56 17.36
C CYS A 17 -15.91 18.73 16.42
N THR A 18 -17.00 19.45 16.62
CA THR A 18 -17.29 20.73 15.97
C THR A 18 -16.30 21.78 16.45
N ALA A 19 -15.25 22.01 15.67
CA ALA A 19 -14.45 23.21 15.75
C ALA A 19 -13.93 23.53 14.34
N ALA A 20 -14.14 24.77 13.95
CA ALA A 20 -13.87 25.37 12.67
C ALA A 20 -12.61 24.85 11.93
N LEU A 21 -12.81 24.36 10.69
CA LEU A 21 -11.89 24.50 9.54
C LEU A 21 -10.47 23.90 9.67
N ALA A 22 -10.27 22.83 10.43
CA ALA A 22 -9.00 22.09 10.36
C ALA A 22 -9.27 20.72 9.74
N ASP A 23 -8.52 20.37 8.70
CA ASP A 23 -8.52 19.02 8.14
C ASP A 23 -8.15 17.99 9.22
N THR A 24 -8.82 16.86 9.22
CA THR A 24 -8.48 15.73 10.08
C THR A 24 -7.53 14.80 9.35
N TYR A 25 -6.40 14.47 9.99
CA TYR A 25 -5.39 13.59 9.40
C TYR A 25 -5.55 12.17 9.90
N GLY A 26 -5.35 11.22 9.00
CA GLY A 26 -5.39 9.79 9.29
C GLY A 26 -4.20 9.05 8.72
N LEU A 27 -3.76 8.01 9.42
CA LEU A 27 -2.74 7.06 8.98
C LEU A 27 -3.26 5.64 9.14
N GLY A 28 -3.26 4.88 8.05
CA GLY A 28 -3.57 3.47 8.04
C GLY A 28 -2.35 2.64 7.65
N ILE A 29 -2.12 1.52 8.34
CA ILE A 29 -1.05 0.57 8.02
C ILE A 29 -1.65 -0.84 7.95
N SER A 30 -1.30 -1.57 6.89
CA SER A 30 -1.63 -2.99 6.73
C SER A 30 -0.37 -3.75 6.35
N SER A 31 -0.06 -4.83 7.07
CA SER A 31 1.12 -5.63 6.81
C SER A 31 0.75 -7.06 6.40
N SER A 32 1.52 -7.64 5.48
CA SER A 32 1.38 -9.02 5.00
C SER A 32 2.74 -9.69 4.95
N ILE A 33 2.77 -10.97 5.29
CA ILE A 33 3.93 -11.86 5.12
C ILE A 33 3.70 -12.92 4.04
N GLY A 34 2.59 -12.81 3.28
CA GLY A 34 2.15 -13.84 2.33
C GLY A 34 3.12 -14.11 1.17
N SER A 35 4.09 -13.22 0.93
CA SER A 35 5.14 -13.41 -0.08
C SER A 35 6.41 -14.06 0.47
N SER A 36 6.41 -14.50 1.73
CA SER A 36 7.51 -15.26 2.33
C SER A 36 7.62 -16.65 1.69
N LYS A 37 8.82 -17.21 1.72
CA LYS A 37 9.12 -18.54 1.17
C LYS A 37 10.01 -19.29 2.15
N ASP A 38 9.63 -20.52 2.45
CA ASP A 38 10.44 -21.41 3.28
C ASP A 38 11.73 -21.81 2.56
N ALA A 39 12.76 -22.08 3.35
CA ALA A 39 13.94 -22.79 2.85
C ALA A 39 13.59 -24.28 2.67
N ALA A 40 13.87 -24.85 1.51
CA ALA A 40 13.58 -26.26 1.21
C ALA A 40 14.58 -26.82 0.20
N ASP A 41 14.87 -28.12 0.29
CA ASP A 41 15.68 -28.86 -0.69
C ASP A 41 17.05 -28.24 -0.99
N GLY A 42 17.68 -27.64 0.03
CA GLY A 42 18.97 -26.96 -0.09
C GLY A 42 18.89 -25.54 -0.69
N ALA A 43 17.71 -25.06 -1.02
CA ALA A 43 17.50 -23.69 -1.45
C ALA A 43 17.23 -22.75 -0.27
N ASP A 44 17.70 -21.52 -0.38
CA ASP A 44 17.48 -20.46 0.61
C ASP A 44 16.01 -20.06 0.70
N GLY A 45 15.60 -19.69 1.90
CA GLY A 45 14.29 -19.09 2.18
C GLY A 45 14.33 -17.56 2.13
N LYS A 46 13.14 -16.99 2.22
CA LYS A 46 12.94 -15.53 2.23
C LYS A 46 11.80 -15.18 3.19
N ALA A 47 12.08 -14.42 4.22
CA ALA A 47 11.04 -13.70 4.96
C ALA A 47 10.77 -12.37 4.24
N GLN A 48 9.51 -12.11 3.92
CA GLN A 48 9.09 -10.86 3.29
C GLN A 48 7.94 -10.25 4.07
N VAL A 49 8.10 -8.98 4.42
CA VAL A 49 7.04 -8.17 5.03
C VAL A 49 6.71 -7.03 4.08
N ASP A 50 5.47 -7.00 3.60
CA ASP A 50 4.93 -5.93 2.79
C ASP A 50 4.03 -5.07 3.68
N SER A 51 4.46 -3.87 4.06
CA SER A 51 3.71 -2.92 4.88
C SER A 51 3.18 -1.80 4.00
N THR A 52 1.89 -1.86 3.68
CA THR A 52 1.19 -0.80 2.96
C THR A 52 0.77 0.29 3.93
N VAL A 53 1.08 1.52 3.58
CA VAL A 53 0.73 2.72 4.34
C VAL A 53 -0.21 3.58 3.50
N CYS A 54 -1.25 4.09 4.14
CA CYS A 54 -2.11 5.13 3.59
C CYS A 54 -2.11 6.32 4.56
N ALA A 55 -1.71 7.49 4.08
CA ALA A 55 -1.84 8.75 4.82
C ALA A 55 -2.83 9.64 4.07
N LEU A 56 -3.78 10.23 4.80
CA LEU A 56 -4.78 11.09 4.20
C LEU A 56 -5.22 12.23 5.12
N ALA A 57 -5.81 13.25 4.53
CA ALA A 57 -6.53 14.29 5.24
C ALA A 57 -7.96 14.35 4.72
N VAL A 58 -8.92 14.62 5.62
CA VAL A 58 -10.33 14.82 5.30
C VAL A 58 -10.79 16.17 5.80
N ASP A 59 -11.68 16.81 5.05
CA ASP A 59 -12.35 18.06 5.46
C ASP A 59 -13.50 17.80 6.45
N ALA A 60 -14.18 18.88 6.83
CA ALA A 60 -15.31 18.83 7.75
C ALA A 60 -16.51 18.03 7.23
N ASP A 61 -16.63 17.87 5.92
CA ASP A 61 -17.70 17.11 5.25
C ASP A 61 -17.32 15.63 5.05
N GLY A 62 -16.14 15.21 5.54
CA GLY A 62 -15.62 13.85 5.42
C GLY A 62 -15.04 13.53 4.03
N LYS A 63 -14.78 14.56 3.21
CA LYS A 63 -14.15 14.36 1.90
C LYS A 63 -12.65 14.37 2.02
N ILE A 64 -12.01 13.46 1.30
CA ILE A 64 -10.56 13.34 1.23
C ILE A 64 -10.00 14.55 0.48
N VAL A 65 -9.18 15.36 1.13
CA VAL A 65 -8.51 16.53 0.54
C VAL A 65 -7.07 16.24 0.12
N SER A 66 -6.46 15.23 0.72
CA SER A 66 -5.17 14.68 0.28
C SER A 66 -5.09 13.19 0.61
N CYS A 67 -4.37 12.44 -0.21
CA CYS A 67 -4.15 11.00 -0.03
C CYS A 67 -2.77 10.62 -0.55
N LEU A 68 -2.12 9.67 0.12
CA LEU A 68 -0.86 9.08 -0.31
C LEU A 68 -0.86 7.61 0.06
N PHE A 69 -0.41 6.78 -0.88
CA PHE A 69 -0.13 5.37 -0.64
C PHE A 69 1.37 5.09 -0.80
N ASP A 70 1.91 4.26 0.07
CA ASP A 70 3.26 3.75 -0.04
C ASP A 70 3.35 2.31 0.48
N VAL A 71 4.43 1.60 0.12
CA VAL A 71 4.71 0.25 0.63
C VAL A 71 6.18 0.13 1.00
N ALA A 72 6.44 -0.19 2.26
CA ALA A 72 7.72 -0.71 2.67
C ALA A 72 7.75 -2.23 2.44
N GLN A 73 8.57 -2.68 1.48
CA GLN A 73 8.74 -4.09 1.15
C GLN A 73 10.09 -4.59 1.67
N THR A 74 10.09 -5.15 2.87
CA THR A 74 11.31 -5.68 3.51
C THR A 74 11.49 -7.15 3.18
N LYS A 75 12.65 -7.52 2.62
CA LYS A 75 13.01 -8.89 2.25
C LYS A 75 14.28 -9.31 2.99
N ILE A 76 14.22 -10.42 3.70
CA ILE A 76 15.32 -10.99 4.45
C ILE A 76 15.55 -12.42 3.94
N GLY A 77 16.64 -12.62 3.20
CA GLY A 77 17.08 -13.94 2.78
C GLY A 77 17.71 -14.68 3.96
N PHE A 78 17.48 -15.99 4.03
CA PHE A 78 18.12 -16.87 5.00
C PHE A 78 18.43 -18.24 4.38
N SER A 79 19.56 -18.83 4.77
CA SER A 79 19.97 -20.13 4.28
C SER A 79 19.08 -21.25 4.82
N ALA A 80 19.20 -22.45 4.25
CA ALA A 80 18.55 -23.65 4.77
C ALA A 80 18.92 -23.98 6.22
N ALA A 81 20.09 -23.49 6.70
CA ALA A 81 20.54 -23.63 8.09
C ALA A 81 20.05 -22.47 9.00
N GLY A 82 19.23 -21.54 8.48
CA GLY A 82 18.67 -20.41 9.23
C GLY A 82 19.62 -19.20 9.37
N ALA A 83 20.78 -19.19 8.73
CA ALA A 83 21.67 -18.04 8.74
C ALA A 83 21.13 -16.94 7.80
N ILE A 84 21.10 -15.68 8.27
CA ILE A 84 20.70 -14.53 7.44
C ILE A 84 21.73 -14.35 6.31
N THR A 85 21.26 -14.32 5.07
CA THR A 85 22.07 -14.11 3.87
C THR A 85 21.92 -12.68 3.30
N ALA A 86 20.93 -11.92 3.78
CA ALA A 86 20.73 -10.54 3.39
C ALA A 86 21.80 -9.62 3.99
N ASP A 87 22.17 -8.57 3.26
CA ASP A 87 22.99 -7.48 3.79
C ASP A 87 22.18 -6.69 4.83
N LYS A 88 22.61 -6.77 6.10
CA LYS A 88 21.94 -6.11 7.23
C LYS A 88 22.20 -4.61 7.28
N THR A 89 23.10 -4.09 6.46
CA THR A 89 23.42 -2.66 6.37
C THR A 89 22.74 -1.97 5.18
N ALA A 90 22.11 -2.76 4.30
CA ALA A 90 21.40 -2.23 3.14
C ALA A 90 20.20 -1.37 3.58
N GLU A 91 20.08 -0.20 3.00
CA GLU A 91 18.88 0.65 3.13
C GLU A 91 17.70 -0.01 2.41
N VAL A 92 16.55 -0.05 3.07
CA VAL A 92 15.29 -0.55 2.49
C VAL A 92 14.44 0.65 2.12
N LYS A 93 14.48 1.04 0.85
CA LYS A 93 13.63 2.11 0.32
C LYS A 93 12.19 1.62 0.13
N SER A 94 11.25 2.52 0.30
CA SER A 94 9.84 2.27 -0.03
C SER A 94 9.64 2.19 -1.55
N LYS A 95 8.47 1.74 -1.99
CA LYS A 95 8.15 1.69 -3.42
C LYS A 95 8.02 3.08 -4.04
N GLN A 96 7.56 4.08 -3.29
CA GLN A 96 7.55 5.47 -3.74
C GLN A 96 8.98 6.00 -3.92
N GLU A 97 9.87 5.73 -2.97
CA GLU A 97 11.29 6.15 -3.05
C GLU A 97 12.06 5.44 -4.17
N LEU A 98 11.68 4.22 -4.51
CA LEU A 98 12.28 3.48 -5.62
C LEU A 98 11.83 4.03 -6.98
N GLY A 99 10.59 4.47 -7.12
CA GLY A 99 10.05 4.95 -8.39
C GLY A 99 10.30 3.94 -9.53
N ASP A 100 10.97 4.40 -10.60
CA ASP A 100 11.31 3.56 -11.75
C ASP A 100 12.28 2.39 -11.40
N ASP A 101 13.07 2.52 -10.35
CA ASP A 101 13.99 1.47 -9.90
C ASP A 101 13.26 0.26 -9.29
N TYR A 102 11.96 0.39 -8.97
CA TYR A 102 11.14 -0.74 -8.55
C TYR A 102 10.96 -1.76 -9.69
N GLY A 103 10.95 -1.30 -10.94
CA GLY A 103 11.04 -2.12 -12.14
C GLY A 103 9.76 -2.89 -12.47
N MET A 104 8.58 -2.38 -12.11
CA MET A 104 7.31 -3.04 -12.37
C MET A 104 6.76 -2.77 -13.78
N ARG A 105 7.17 -1.68 -14.43
CA ARG A 105 6.62 -1.22 -15.72
C ARG A 105 6.55 -2.31 -16.78
N GLY A 106 7.61 -3.13 -16.90
CA GLY A 106 7.67 -4.21 -17.90
C GLY A 106 6.75 -5.39 -17.60
N ALA A 107 6.35 -5.60 -16.34
CA ALA A 107 5.44 -6.65 -15.89
C ALA A 107 3.99 -6.16 -15.73
N SER A 108 3.79 -4.84 -15.72
CA SER A 108 2.48 -4.21 -15.58
C SER A 108 1.68 -4.33 -16.89
N GLY A 109 0.45 -4.82 -16.81
CA GLY A 109 -0.46 -4.90 -17.96
C GLY A 109 -0.85 -3.53 -18.56
N ILE A 110 -0.64 -2.45 -17.81
CA ILE A 110 -0.91 -1.06 -18.23
C ILE A 110 0.36 -0.26 -18.47
N GLY A 111 1.55 -0.89 -18.39
CA GLY A 111 2.84 -0.25 -18.64
C GLY A 111 3.22 0.85 -17.66
N LYS A 112 2.73 0.78 -16.41
CA LYS A 112 2.96 1.76 -15.36
C LYS A 112 3.80 1.18 -14.23
N GLU A 113 4.65 2.03 -13.63
CA GLU A 113 5.33 1.71 -12.38
C GLU A 113 4.37 1.70 -11.20
N TRP A 114 4.80 1.11 -10.08
CA TRP A 114 3.98 0.99 -8.88
C TRP A 114 3.59 2.36 -8.31
N ASN A 115 4.53 3.29 -8.25
CA ASN A 115 4.28 4.65 -7.77
C ASN A 115 3.28 5.40 -8.65
N GLU A 116 3.37 5.26 -9.98
CA GLU A 116 2.41 5.87 -10.91
C GLU A 116 0.98 5.35 -10.69
N GLN A 117 0.83 4.06 -10.40
CA GLN A 117 -0.48 3.45 -10.11
C GLN A 117 -0.99 3.88 -8.72
N ALA A 118 -0.12 3.93 -7.72
CA ALA A 118 -0.46 4.38 -6.38
C ALA A 118 -0.89 5.87 -6.37
N ASP A 119 -0.18 6.71 -7.13
CA ASP A 119 -0.50 8.13 -7.26
C ASP A 119 -1.82 8.35 -8.00
N ALA A 120 -2.12 7.55 -9.03
CA ALA A 120 -3.41 7.60 -9.73
C ALA A 120 -4.56 7.20 -8.80
N LEU A 121 -4.40 6.16 -7.98
CA LEU A 121 -5.38 5.78 -6.96
C LEU A 121 -5.55 6.88 -5.91
N ALA A 122 -4.46 7.48 -5.44
CA ALA A 122 -4.50 8.58 -4.49
C ALA A 122 -5.26 9.78 -5.07
N ALA A 123 -4.98 10.15 -6.32
CA ALA A 123 -5.69 11.22 -7.02
C ALA A 123 -7.18 10.90 -7.19
N TYR A 124 -7.53 9.64 -7.49
CA TYR A 124 -8.93 9.20 -7.56
C TYR A 124 -9.67 9.38 -6.24
N CYS A 125 -9.00 9.19 -5.10
CA CYS A 125 -9.60 9.35 -3.77
C CYS A 125 -9.94 10.80 -3.43
N VAL A 126 -9.18 11.78 -3.94
CA VAL A 126 -9.38 13.20 -3.61
C VAL A 126 -10.76 13.69 -4.06
N GLY A 127 -11.44 14.42 -3.17
CA GLY A 127 -12.78 14.96 -3.37
C GLY A 127 -13.92 13.98 -3.08
N LYS A 128 -13.61 12.74 -2.68
CA LYS A 128 -14.59 11.69 -2.38
C LYS A 128 -14.63 11.38 -0.87
N THR A 129 -15.77 10.88 -0.42
CA THR A 129 -15.88 10.24 0.90
C THR A 129 -15.35 8.82 0.87
N TYR A 130 -15.18 8.22 2.04
CA TYR A 130 -14.81 6.80 2.17
C TYR A 130 -15.78 5.87 1.41
N GLU A 131 -17.09 6.09 1.57
CA GLU A 131 -18.13 5.29 0.94
C GLU A 131 -18.09 5.40 -0.59
N GLU A 132 -17.82 6.58 -1.12
CA GLU A 132 -17.69 6.83 -2.57
C GLU A 132 -16.44 6.14 -3.13
N VAL A 133 -15.32 6.15 -2.40
CA VAL A 133 -14.10 5.42 -2.81
C VAL A 133 -14.35 3.92 -2.83
N VAL A 134 -14.94 3.37 -1.75
CA VAL A 134 -15.20 1.92 -1.65
C VAL A 134 -16.22 1.44 -2.67
N ALA A 135 -17.22 2.27 -3.00
CA ALA A 135 -18.22 1.95 -4.01
C ALA A 135 -17.66 2.03 -5.45
N GLY A 136 -16.70 2.93 -5.68
CA GLY A 136 -16.13 3.16 -7.01
C GLY A 136 -14.91 2.31 -7.36
N VAL A 137 -14.19 1.78 -6.36
CA VAL A 137 -13.03 0.90 -6.57
C VAL A 137 -13.39 -0.52 -6.22
N ALA A 138 -13.50 -1.38 -7.23
CA ALA A 138 -13.60 -2.83 -7.03
C ALA A 138 -12.22 -3.48 -7.25
N ALA A 139 -12.05 -4.69 -6.74
CA ALA A 139 -10.91 -5.52 -7.09
C ALA A 139 -11.38 -6.66 -7.99
N ASP A 140 -10.64 -6.92 -9.06
CA ASP A 140 -10.86 -8.10 -9.88
C ASP A 140 -10.44 -9.40 -9.16
N GLU A 141 -10.58 -10.54 -9.82
CA GLU A 141 -10.21 -11.84 -9.23
C GLU A 141 -8.72 -11.95 -8.88
N LYS A 142 -7.86 -11.17 -9.52
CA LYS A 142 -6.43 -11.10 -9.27
C LYS A 142 -6.07 -10.03 -8.22
N GLY A 143 -7.04 -9.20 -7.81
CA GLY A 143 -6.86 -8.14 -6.82
C GLY A 143 -6.40 -6.81 -7.40
N TYR A 144 -6.44 -6.63 -8.72
CA TYR A 144 -6.19 -5.33 -9.34
C TYR A 144 -7.37 -4.40 -9.14
N ALA A 145 -7.10 -3.13 -8.91
CA ALA A 145 -8.13 -2.12 -8.81
C ALA A 145 -8.87 -1.98 -10.16
N THR A 146 -10.19 -1.92 -10.11
CA THR A 146 -11.05 -1.68 -11.27
C THR A 146 -11.98 -0.52 -10.95
N GLY A 147 -12.42 0.23 -11.97
CA GLY A 147 -13.33 1.36 -11.80
C GLY A 147 -12.66 2.70 -11.55
N ALA A 148 -11.36 2.72 -11.29
CA ALA A 148 -10.50 3.89 -11.39
C ALA A 148 -9.50 3.60 -12.52
N ASP A 149 -9.13 4.61 -13.32
CA ASP A 149 -8.11 4.46 -14.38
C ASP A 149 -6.70 4.37 -13.73
N VAL A 150 -6.47 3.28 -12.99
CA VAL A 150 -5.25 2.98 -12.23
C VAL A 150 -4.65 1.64 -12.64
#